data_8d3d144cea115b05f4c08a3305d91a23
#
_entry.id   8d3d144cea115b05f4c08a3305d91a23
#
_cell.length_a   1.000
_cell.length_b   1.000
_cell.length_c   1.000
_cell.angle_alpha   90.00
_cell.angle_beta   90.00
_cell.angle_gamma   90.00
#
_symmetry.space_group_name_H-M   'P 1'
#
loop_
_entity.id
_entity.type
_entity.pdbx_description
1 polymer ?
#
loop_
_entity_poly.entity_id
_entity_poly.type
_entity_poly.pdbx_seq_one_letter_code
_entity_poly.pdbx_strand_id
1 'polypeptide(L)'
;LAQPLHVFHDPPLDGPTNMARDQHLLHAADLRSAALRLYAWDPPTISLGYFQRCADLDQLPDDVRELAVVRRQTGGGAILHDREITYCLVVDDSLDIARQAPAALYNLVHGAWRDALGEDVPGVEVAPQTLPFPSPRTGPFFCFQKPGQTDLILGPDKILGSAQRRTPGRVLQHGSLLLARRFDAHPGGHLGGPSPETLARWTAAFVAVLATRLELEPQPATWSPDRLADVATRRETFSSAEWTRRR
;
A
#
# COMPACT_ATOMS: atom_id res chain seq x y z
N LEU A 1 -12.85 -15.33 22.51
CA LEU A 1 -13.22 -14.97 21.13
C LEU A 1 -11.97 -14.47 20.43
N ALA A 2 -11.73 -14.95 19.20
CA ALA A 2 -10.64 -14.43 18.37
C ALA A 2 -10.83 -12.92 18.12
N GLN A 3 -9.72 -12.17 18.06
CA GLN A 3 -9.77 -10.75 17.75
C GLN A 3 -10.09 -10.53 16.26
N PRO A 4 -10.81 -9.46 15.88
CA PRO A 4 -11.22 -9.25 14.50
C PRO A 4 -10.10 -8.68 13.62
N LEU A 5 -10.06 -9.14 12.35
CA LEU A 5 -9.47 -8.43 11.22
C LEU A 5 -10.63 -7.82 10.42
N HIS A 6 -10.84 -6.52 10.54
CA HIS A 6 -11.87 -5.80 9.79
C HIS A 6 -11.46 -5.65 8.33
N VAL A 7 -12.17 -6.27 7.38
CA VAL A 7 -11.77 -6.31 5.96
C VAL A 7 -12.69 -5.44 5.11
N PHE A 8 -12.12 -4.39 4.51
CA PHE A 8 -12.78 -3.48 3.57
C PHE A 8 -12.35 -3.81 2.13
N HIS A 9 -13.31 -3.94 1.24
CA HIS A 9 -13.08 -4.02 -0.20
C HIS A 9 -13.65 -2.77 -0.86
N ASP A 10 -12.79 -1.94 -1.45
CA ASP A 10 -13.20 -0.71 -2.09
C ASP A 10 -13.14 -0.80 -3.61
N PRO A 11 -14.05 -0.12 -4.32
CA PRO A 11 -13.89 0.11 -5.75
C PRO A 11 -12.64 0.99 -6.01
N PRO A 12 -12.20 1.11 -7.28
CA PRO A 12 -11.21 2.11 -7.64
C PRO A 12 -11.66 3.52 -7.26
N LEU A 13 -10.77 4.31 -6.61
CA LEU A 13 -11.06 5.66 -6.11
C LEU A 13 -9.90 6.61 -6.46
N ASP A 14 -10.19 7.93 -6.40
CA ASP A 14 -9.18 8.97 -6.61
C ASP A 14 -8.12 9.00 -5.48
N GLY A 15 -6.97 9.58 -5.80
CA GLY A 15 -5.83 9.65 -4.88
C GLY A 15 -6.16 10.29 -3.54
N PRO A 16 -6.79 11.48 -3.49
CA PRO A 16 -7.20 12.11 -2.24
C PRO A 16 -8.12 11.25 -1.39
N THR A 17 -9.11 10.59 -2.00
CA THR A 17 -10.03 9.71 -1.28
C THR A 17 -9.31 8.47 -0.74
N ASN A 18 -8.43 7.86 -1.55
CA ASN A 18 -7.62 6.72 -1.09
C ASN A 18 -6.76 7.07 0.12
N MET A 19 -6.07 8.21 0.09
CA MET A 19 -5.25 8.66 1.21
C MET A 19 -6.08 9.04 2.45
N ALA A 20 -7.26 9.63 2.25
CA ALA A 20 -8.17 9.97 3.34
C ALA A 20 -8.72 8.72 4.04
N ARG A 21 -9.09 7.67 3.29
CA ARG A 21 -9.53 6.38 3.85
C ARG A 21 -8.42 5.70 4.63
N ASP A 22 -7.19 5.66 4.11
CA ASP A 22 -6.05 5.12 4.83
C ASP A 22 -5.78 5.89 6.13
N GLN A 23 -5.86 7.23 6.09
CA GLN A 23 -5.70 8.05 7.30
C GLN A 23 -6.84 7.84 8.29
N HIS A 24 -8.09 7.69 7.83
CA HIS A 24 -9.21 7.36 8.69
C HIS A 24 -8.93 6.06 9.45
N LEU A 25 -8.56 4.99 8.76
CA LEU A 25 -8.27 3.69 9.39
C LEU A 25 -7.16 3.80 10.44
N LEU A 26 -6.13 4.60 10.19
CA LEU A 26 -5.04 4.81 11.16
C LEU A 26 -5.54 5.42 12.48
N HIS A 27 -6.60 6.23 12.44
CA HIS A 27 -7.14 6.95 13.60
C HIS A 27 -8.48 6.41 14.12
N ALA A 28 -9.08 5.40 13.46
CA ALA A 28 -10.38 4.83 13.81
C ALA A 28 -10.30 4.01 15.11
N ALA A 29 -10.66 4.61 16.24
CA ALA A 29 -10.58 3.97 17.55
C ALA A 29 -11.58 2.80 17.73
N ASP A 30 -12.64 2.76 16.93
CA ASP A 30 -13.66 1.71 16.90
C ASP A 30 -13.20 0.44 16.17
N LEU A 31 -12.17 0.54 15.32
CA LEU A 31 -11.56 -0.61 14.64
C LEU A 31 -10.39 -1.12 15.49
N ARG A 32 -10.70 -2.02 16.44
CA ARG A 32 -9.72 -2.64 17.34
C ARG A 32 -8.98 -3.76 16.64
N SER A 33 -7.78 -4.09 17.14
CA SER A 33 -6.87 -5.12 16.66
C SER A 33 -6.31 -4.80 15.29
N ALA A 34 -7.03 -5.08 14.19
CA ALA A 34 -6.55 -4.75 12.86
C ALA A 34 -7.68 -4.41 11.88
N ALA A 35 -7.36 -3.53 10.93
CA ALA A 35 -8.19 -3.22 9.76
C ALA A 35 -7.37 -3.37 8.48
N LEU A 36 -7.86 -4.17 7.55
CA LEU A 36 -7.32 -4.36 6.22
C LEU A 36 -8.25 -3.74 5.20
N ARG A 37 -7.71 -2.95 4.29
CA ARG A 37 -8.41 -2.39 3.14
C ARG A 37 -7.71 -2.82 1.86
N LEU A 38 -8.46 -3.35 0.88
CA LEU A 38 -8.01 -3.67 -0.46
C LEU A 38 -8.68 -2.73 -1.45
N TYR A 39 -7.90 -2.11 -2.35
CA TYR A 39 -8.41 -1.07 -3.25
C TYR A 39 -7.55 -0.90 -4.50
N ALA A 40 -8.03 -0.10 -5.44
CA ALA A 40 -7.34 0.31 -6.65
C ALA A 40 -7.49 1.84 -6.87
N TRP A 41 -6.97 2.34 -7.97
CA TRP A 41 -6.90 3.77 -8.29
C TRP A 41 -7.62 4.09 -9.59
N ASP A 42 -8.43 5.12 -9.57
CA ASP A 42 -9.05 5.71 -10.76
C ASP A 42 -9.28 7.21 -10.52
N PRO A 43 -8.70 8.10 -11.35
CA PRO A 43 -7.79 7.85 -12.45
C PRO A 43 -6.38 7.38 -12.01
N PRO A 44 -5.50 6.98 -12.96
CA PRO A 44 -4.10 6.74 -12.67
C PRO A 44 -3.47 7.93 -11.96
N THR A 45 -2.70 7.66 -10.91
CA THR A 45 -2.25 8.70 -9.98
C THR A 45 -0.81 8.49 -9.56
N ILE A 46 -0.01 9.55 -9.48
CA ILE A 46 1.30 9.51 -8.83
C ILE A 46 1.13 9.86 -7.35
N SER A 47 1.49 8.95 -6.46
CA SER A 47 1.61 9.28 -5.05
C SER A 47 3.05 9.65 -4.69
N LEU A 48 3.28 10.89 -4.24
CA LEU A 48 4.55 11.32 -3.68
C LEU A 48 4.70 10.80 -2.25
N GLY A 49 5.89 10.34 -1.89
CA GLY A 49 6.23 10.09 -0.51
C GLY A 49 6.27 11.40 0.31
N TYR A 50 6.03 11.31 1.60
CA TYR A 50 5.90 12.46 2.50
C TYR A 50 7.06 13.48 2.39
N PHE A 51 8.28 12.99 2.14
CA PHE A 51 9.50 13.81 2.11
C PHE A 51 9.97 14.21 0.71
N GLN A 52 9.33 13.72 -0.36
CA GLN A 52 9.74 14.02 -1.73
C GLN A 52 9.41 15.46 -2.14
N ARG A 53 10.22 16.00 -3.02
CA ARG A 53 10.02 17.33 -3.60
C ARG A 53 9.04 17.24 -4.76
N CYS A 54 8.08 18.15 -4.83
CA CYS A 54 7.11 18.20 -5.93
C CYS A 54 7.78 18.55 -7.27
N ALA A 55 8.80 19.41 -7.22
CA ALA A 55 9.56 19.82 -8.42
C ALA A 55 10.25 18.65 -9.16
N ASP A 56 10.46 17.52 -8.50
CA ASP A 56 11.05 16.34 -9.15
C ASP A 56 10.10 15.71 -10.20
N LEU A 57 8.80 16.04 -10.17
CA LEU A 57 7.79 15.65 -11.17
C LEU A 57 8.07 16.28 -12.56
N ASP A 58 8.68 17.45 -12.60
CA ASP A 58 8.95 18.19 -13.86
C ASP A 58 9.94 17.43 -14.77
N GLN A 59 10.66 16.46 -14.23
CA GLN A 59 11.63 15.62 -14.96
C GLN A 59 10.99 14.34 -15.56
N LEU A 60 9.72 14.10 -15.30
CA LEU A 60 9.01 12.92 -15.83
C LEU A 60 8.61 13.11 -17.30
N PRO A 61 8.49 12.02 -18.08
CA PRO A 61 7.87 12.05 -19.40
C PRO A 61 6.48 12.66 -19.38
N ASP A 62 6.08 13.30 -20.47
CA ASP A 62 4.83 14.08 -20.54
C ASP A 62 3.59 13.25 -20.22
N ASP A 63 3.51 12.03 -20.74
CA ASP A 63 2.39 11.10 -20.52
C ASP A 63 2.19 10.70 -19.02
N VAL A 64 3.26 10.78 -18.25
CA VAL A 64 3.23 10.49 -16.80
C VAL A 64 3.12 11.78 -15.99
N ARG A 65 3.75 12.86 -16.43
CA ARG A 65 3.74 14.16 -15.73
C ARG A 65 2.34 14.79 -15.63
N GLU A 66 1.46 14.51 -16.60
CA GLU A 66 0.08 15.02 -16.64
C GLU A 66 -0.89 14.24 -15.75
N LEU A 67 -0.46 13.14 -15.15
CA LEU A 67 -1.30 12.34 -14.26
C LEU A 67 -1.65 13.10 -12.97
N ALA A 68 -2.76 12.70 -12.37
CA ALA A 68 -3.14 13.18 -11.04
C ALA A 68 -2.03 12.92 -10.03
N VAL A 69 -1.82 13.86 -9.11
CA VAL A 69 -0.78 13.75 -8.07
C VAL A 69 -1.39 13.89 -6.69
N VAL A 70 -1.00 13.02 -5.78
CA VAL A 70 -1.33 13.12 -4.36
C VAL A 70 -0.07 12.91 -3.53
N ARG A 71 -0.03 13.45 -2.32
CA ARG A 71 1.05 13.16 -1.35
C ARG A 71 0.51 12.26 -0.25
N ARG A 72 1.15 11.12 -0.04
CA ARG A 72 0.78 10.21 1.06
C ARG A 72 1.44 10.62 2.38
N GLN A 73 0.89 10.15 3.49
CA GLN A 73 1.41 10.42 4.84
C GLN A 73 2.62 9.56 5.22
N THR A 74 2.98 8.57 4.41
CA THR A 74 4.12 7.67 4.59
C THR A 74 5.33 8.14 3.79
N GLY A 75 6.52 7.71 4.16
CA GLY A 75 7.76 7.97 3.41
C GLY A 75 7.90 7.12 2.15
N GLY A 76 9.12 7.02 1.66
CA GLY A 76 9.49 6.27 0.44
C GLY A 76 9.51 7.13 -0.83
N GLY A 77 9.90 6.52 -1.96
CA GLY A 77 9.85 7.12 -3.31
C GLY A 77 8.44 7.18 -3.86
N ALA A 78 8.23 7.91 -4.96
CA ALA A 78 6.94 8.01 -5.64
C ALA A 78 6.46 6.64 -6.15
N ILE A 79 5.16 6.49 -6.27
CA ILE A 79 4.54 5.33 -6.91
C ILE A 79 3.60 5.85 -8.00
N LEU A 80 3.69 5.25 -9.18
CA LEU A 80 2.70 5.42 -10.24
C LEU A 80 1.66 4.33 -10.06
N HIS A 81 0.47 4.71 -9.62
CA HIS A 81 -0.66 3.82 -9.39
C HIS A 81 -1.52 3.74 -10.65
N ASP A 82 -1.71 2.53 -11.16
CA ASP A 82 -2.55 2.26 -12.31
C ASP A 82 -3.13 0.83 -12.24
N ARG A 83 -2.50 -0.16 -12.86
CA ARG A 83 -2.95 -1.55 -12.90
C ARG A 83 -2.32 -2.34 -11.76
N GLU A 84 -2.85 -2.15 -10.58
CA GLU A 84 -2.36 -2.74 -9.35
C GLU A 84 -3.48 -3.10 -8.39
N ILE A 85 -3.18 -3.86 -7.36
CA ILE A 85 -3.96 -3.88 -6.14
C ILE A 85 -3.15 -3.25 -5.02
N THR A 86 -3.75 -2.26 -4.36
CA THR A 86 -3.18 -1.64 -3.18
C THR A 86 -3.84 -2.20 -1.94
N TYR A 87 -3.06 -2.44 -0.90
CA TYR A 87 -3.59 -2.75 0.42
C TYR A 87 -3.20 -1.66 1.43
N CYS A 88 -4.03 -1.47 2.44
CA CYS A 88 -3.72 -0.72 3.65
C CYS A 88 -4.07 -1.60 4.85
N LEU A 89 -3.08 -1.94 5.66
CA LEU A 89 -3.24 -2.65 6.92
C LEU A 89 -2.92 -1.69 8.06
N VAL A 90 -3.86 -1.56 9.00
CA VAL A 90 -3.63 -0.90 10.27
C VAL A 90 -3.69 -1.94 11.37
N VAL A 91 -2.71 -1.96 12.25
CA VAL A 91 -2.68 -2.80 13.46
C VAL A 91 -2.54 -1.90 14.68
N ASP A 92 -3.23 -2.24 15.76
CA ASP A 92 -3.07 -1.55 17.04
C ASP A 92 -2.13 -2.30 18.00
N ASP A 93 -1.79 -1.68 19.13
CA ASP A 93 -0.83 -2.19 20.10
C ASP A 93 -1.35 -3.37 20.95
N SER A 94 -2.60 -3.82 20.73
CA SER A 94 -3.07 -5.10 21.28
C SER A 94 -2.36 -6.30 20.60
N LEU A 95 -1.84 -6.09 19.38
CA LEU A 95 -1.07 -7.09 18.65
C LEU A 95 0.44 -6.86 18.85
N ASP A 96 1.16 -7.92 19.22
CA ASP A 96 2.62 -7.84 19.44
C ASP A 96 3.40 -7.31 18.24
N ILE A 97 2.94 -7.61 17.03
CA ILE A 97 3.58 -7.17 15.79
C ILE A 97 3.66 -5.63 15.69
N ALA A 98 2.71 -4.91 16.26
CA ALA A 98 2.71 -3.44 16.26
C ALA A 98 3.89 -2.85 17.07
N ARG A 99 4.36 -3.58 18.08
CA ARG A 99 5.47 -3.17 18.96
C ARG A 99 6.85 -3.59 18.45
N GLN A 100 6.89 -4.47 17.46
CA GLN A 100 8.14 -4.96 16.88
C GLN A 100 8.81 -3.94 15.95
N ALA A 101 10.04 -4.21 15.55
CA ALA A 101 10.76 -3.43 14.55
C ALA A 101 9.98 -3.35 13.23
N PRO A 102 10.08 -2.25 12.47
CA PRO A 102 9.31 -2.08 11.23
C PRO A 102 9.42 -3.25 10.25
N ALA A 103 10.60 -3.86 10.13
CA ALA A 103 10.83 -4.99 9.23
C ALA A 103 9.93 -6.20 9.52
N ALA A 104 9.52 -6.41 10.78
CA ALA A 104 8.67 -7.54 11.15
C ALA A 104 7.31 -7.50 10.43
N LEU A 105 6.63 -6.34 10.44
CA LEU A 105 5.34 -6.20 9.77
C LEU A 105 5.49 -6.25 8.23
N TYR A 106 6.57 -5.69 7.66
CA TYR A 106 6.86 -5.85 6.23
C TYR A 106 6.99 -7.33 5.86
N ASN A 107 7.81 -8.08 6.56
CA ASN A 107 8.04 -9.51 6.30
C ASN A 107 6.75 -10.33 6.47
N LEU A 108 5.95 -10.03 7.49
CA LEU A 108 4.69 -10.73 7.74
C LEU A 108 3.73 -10.54 6.56
N VAL A 109 3.50 -9.29 6.14
CA VAL A 109 2.52 -8.95 5.09
C VAL A 109 3.03 -9.37 3.71
N HIS A 110 4.29 -9.10 3.40
CA HIS A 110 4.86 -9.49 2.09
C HIS A 110 4.96 -11.01 1.97
N GLY A 111 5.34 -11.70 3.05
CA GLY A 111 5.26 -13.15 3.07
C GLY A 111 3.83 -13.69 2.88
N ALA A 112 2.81 -13.01 3.42
CA ALA A 112 1.42 -13.39 3.19
C ALA A 112 1.01 -13.22 1.72
N TRP A 113 1.44 -12.14 1.05
CA TRP A 113 1.23 -11.98 -0.38
C TRP A 113 1.97 -13.04 -1.21
N ARG A 114 3.25 -13.34 -0.88
CA ARG A 114 4.00 -14.41 -1.56
C ARG A 114 3.24 -15.75 -1.48
N ASP A 115 2.76 -16.11 -0.29
CA ASP A 115 2.05 -17.37 -0.10
C ASP A 115 0.68 -17.37 -0.78
N ALA A 116 0.02 -16.21 -0.87
CA ALA A 116 -1.25 -16.06 -1.58
C ALA A 116 -1.12 -16.19 -3.10
N LEU A 117 0.01 -15.74 -3.66
CA LEU A 117 0.33 -15.93 -5.08
C LEU A 117 0.68 -17.39 -5.38
N GLY A 118 1.32 -18.09 -4.42
CA GLY A 118 1.57 -19.51 -4.44
C GLY A 118 2.20 -20.03 -5.73
N GLU A 119 1.66 -21.16 -6.23
CA GLU A 119 2.14 -21.80 -7.46
C GLU A 119 1.70 -21.06 -8.74
N ASP A 120 0.72 -20.16 -8.66
CA ASP A 120 0.26 -19.39 -9.83
C ASP A 120 1.35 -18.44 -10.35
N VAL A 121 2.26 -17.98 -9.46
CA VAL A 121 3.36 -17.08 -9.81
C VAL A 121 4.67 -17.64 -9.25
N PRO A 122 5.26 -18.65 -9.89
CA PRO A 122 6.49 -19.27 -9.41
C PRO A 122 7.65 -18.29 -9.44
N GLY A 123 8.55 -18.39 -8.46
CA GLY A 123 9.74 -17.54 -8.36
C GLY A 123 9.53 -16.20 -7.68
N VAL A 124 8.36 -15.95 -7.08
CA VAL A 124 8.15 -14.79 -6.20
C VAL A 124 8.86 -15.02 -4.86
N GLU A 125 9.73 -14.10 -4.49
CA GLU A 125 10.52 -14.17 -3.27
C GLU A 125 10.43 -12.86 -2.48
N VAL A 126 10.64 -12.96 -1.17
CA VAL A 126 10.93 -11.78 -0.33
C VAL A 126 12.39 -11.42 -0.53
N ALA A 127 12.66 -10.18 -0.92
CA ALA A 127 14.00 -9.69 -1.18
C ALA A 127 14.92 -9.87 0.05
N PRO A 128 16.19 -10.28 -0.16
CA PRO A 128 17.07 -10.62 0.92
C PRO A 128 17.41 -9.41 1.80
N GLN A 129 17.61 -9.65 3.09
CA GLN A 129 17.97 -8.61 4.06
C GLN A 129 19.36 -7.96 3.83
N THR A 130 20.15 -8.52 2.92
CA THR A 130 21.43 -7.93 2.50
C THR A 130 21.26 -6.70 1.61
N LEU A 131 20.08 -6.50 1.03
CA LEU A 131 19.77 -5.27 0.30
C LEU A 131 19.62 -4.08 1.26
N PRO A 132 19.95 -2.86 0.82
CA PRO A 132 19.76 -1.68 1.66
C PRO A 132 18.27 -1.41 1.93
N PHE A 133 17.95 -0.89 3.09
CA PHE A 133 16.63 -0.32 3.33
C PHE A 133 16.48 0.93 2.44
N PRO A 134 15.37 1.10 1.69
CA PRO A 134 15.20 2.25 0.81
C PRO A 134 15.31 3.56 1.61
N SER A 135 16.28 4.41 1.24
CA SER A 135 16.43 5.72 1.87
C SER A 135 15.52 6.74 1.19
N PRO A 136 14.67 7.45 1.92
CA PRO A 136 13.80 8.49 1.34
C PRO A 136 14.58 9.73 0.86
N ARG A 137 15.87 9.85 1.19
CA ARG A 137 16.71 11.02 0.85
C ARG A 137 17.63 10.79 -0.33
N THR A 138 18.02 9.55 -0.61
CA THR A 138 19.04 9.20 -1.62
C THR A 138 18.58 8.11 -2.59
N GLY A 139 17.34 7.69 -2.47
CA GLY A 139 16.72 6.69 -3.36
C GLY A 139 16.31 7.28 -4.71
N PRO A 140 15.98 6.41 -5.69
CA PRO A 140 15.43 6.85 -6.96
C PRO A 140 14.07 7.54 -6.76
N PHE A 141 13.63 8.30 -7.78
CA PHE A 141 12.35 9.01 -7.74
C PHE A 141 11.19 8.03 -7.51
N PHE A 142 11.10 6.97 -8.32
CA PHE A 142 10.10 5.93 -8.13
C PHE A 142 10.59 4.80 -7.22
N CYS A 143 9.75 4.42 -6.27
CA CYS A 143 10.01 3.36 -5.29
C CYS A 143 10.29 1.99 -5.93
N PHE A 144 9.68 1.72 -7.09
CA PHE A 144 9.81 0.44 -7.80
C PHE A 144 11.03 0.34 -8.71
N GLN A 145 11.83 1.38 -8.87
CA GLN A 145 13.05 1.35 -9.69
C GLN A 145 14.14 0.43 -9.14
N LYS A 146 14.14 0.20 -7.82
CA LYS A 146 15.09 -0.72 -7.18
C LYS A 146 14.41 -1.46 -6.04
N PRO A 147 14.61 -2.78 -5.93
CA PRO A 147 14.17 -3.52 -4.76
C PRO A 147 14.99 -3.11 -3.54
N GLY A 148 14.35 -3.08 -2.39
CA GLY A 148 14.96 -3.00 -1.07
C GLY A 148 14.70 -4.27 -0.28
N GLN A 149 15.36 -4.42 0.88
CA GLN A 149 15.05 -5.54 1.77
C GLN A 149 13.55 -5.57 2.08
N THR A 150 13.01 -6.76 2.25
CA THR A 150 11.59 -7.04 2.52
C THR A 150 10.62 -6.87 1.36
N ASP A 151 10.97 -6.21 0.24
CA ASP A 151 10.10 -6.12 -0.93
C ASP A 151 9.78 -7.51 -1.53
N LEU A 152 8.68 -7.67 -2.25
CA LEU A 152 8.54 -8.85 -3.11
C LEU A 152 9.17 -8.58 -4.47
N ILE A 153 9.92 -9.58 -4.93
CA ILE A 153 10.59 -9.59 -6.23
C ILE A 153 10.16 -10.79 -7.04
N LEU A 154 10.18 -10.61 -8.36
CA LEU A 154 10.09 -11.70 -9.35
C LEU A 154 11.31 -11.57 -10.28
N GLY A 155 12.25 -12.48 -10.13
CA GLY A 155 13.58 -12.30 -10.71
C GLY A 155 14.27 -11.05 -10.14
N PRO A 156 14.79 -10.13 -10.98
CA PRO A 156 15.43 -8.90 -10.50
C PRO A 156 14.46 -7.77 -10.15
N ASP A 157 13.19 -7.91 -10.51
CA ASP A 157 12.23 -6.83 -10.50
C ASP A 157 11.36 -6.83 -9.23
N LYS A 158 11.18 -5.66 -8.65
CA LYS A 158 10.24 -5.45 -7.56
C LYS A 158 8.82 -5.45 -8.10
N ILE A 159 7.97 -6.33 -7.52
CA ILE A 159 6.55 -6.44 -7.84
C ILE A 159 5.63 -5.92 -6.74
N LEU A 160 6.11 -5.89 -5.49
CA LEU A 160 5.38 -5.33 -4.35
C LEU A 160 6.34 -4.57 -3.44
N GLY A 161 5.92 -3.39 -3.03
CA GLY A 161 6.59 -2.57 -2.04
C GLY A 161 5.63 -1.85 -1.14
N SER A 162 6.08 -1.50 0.06
CA SER A 162 5.24 -0.89 1.07
C SER A 162 5.93 0.23 1.83
N ALA A 163 5.12 1.03 2.52
CA ALA A 163 5.59 2.07 3.42
C ALA A 163 4.76 2.06 4.71
N GLN A 164 5.37 2.47 5.82
CA GLN A 164 4.72 2.53 7.12
C GLN A 164 4.57 3.96 7.64
N ARG A 165 3.51 4.17 8.41
CA ARG A 165 3.33 5.31 9.32
C ARG A 165 3.05 4.75 10.71
N ARG A 166 3.86 5.16 11.69
CA ARG A 166 3.67 4.80 13.09
C ARG A 166 3.17 6.00 13.88
N THR A 167 2.15 5.79 14.68
CA THR A 167 1.60 6.73 15.65
C THR A 167 1.57 6.05 17.03
N PRO A 168 1.39 6.77 18.13
CA PRO A 168 1.19 6.13 19.41
C PRO A 168 0.04 5.12 19.36
N GLY A 169 0.33 3.86 19.71
CA GLY A 169 -0.63 2.76 19.75
C GLY A 169 -1.04 2.16 18.40
N ARG A 170 -0.58 2.68 17.24
CA ARG A 170 -1.01 2.17 15.94
C ARG A 170 0.07 2.24 14.85
N VAL A 171 0.05 1.25 13.98
CA VAL A 171 0.90 1.18 12.79
C VAL A 171 0.03 1.00 11.55
N LEU A 172 0.20 1.89 10.59
CA LEU A 172 -0.32 1.72 9.23
C LEU A 172 0.81 1.22 8.34
N GLN A 173 0.55 0.20 7.55
CA GLN A 173 1.37 -0.21 6.42
C GLN A 173 0.50 -0.30 5.18
N HIS A 174 0.85 0.43 4.13
CA HIS A 174 0.20 0.26 2.83
C HIS A 174 1.23 -0.06 1.76
N GLY A 175 0.81 -0.77 0.74
CA GLY A 175 1.68 -1.22 -0.35
C GLY A 175 0.90 -1.57 -1.59
N SER A 176 1.61 -1.62 -2.72
CA SER A 176 1.07 -1.88 -4.04
C SER A 176 1.69 -3.13 -4.63
N LEU A 177 0.85 -4.06 -5.10
CA LEU A 177 1.21 -5.22 -5.90
C LEU A 177 0.90 -4.91 -7.36
N LEU A 178 1.94 -4.82 -8.20
CA LEU A 178 1.82 -4.46 -9.61
C LEU A 178 1.28 -5.63 -10.42
N LEU A 179 0.11 -5.47 -11.04
CA LEU A 179 -0.56 -6.50 -11.83
C LEU A 179 -0.17 -6.44 -13.31
N ALA A 180 -0.12 -5.23 -13.88
CA ALA A 180 0.23 -5.02 -15.28
C ALA A 180 0.86 -3.63 -15.47
N ARG A 181 1.40 -3.40 -16.67
CA ARG A 181 1.99 -2.10 -17.06
C ARG A 181 1.21 -1.49 -18.21
N ARG A 182 0.97 -0.19 -18.14
CA ARG A 182 0.42 0.63 -19.22
C ARG A 182 1.40 1.70 -19.68
N PHE A 183 2.12 2.33 -18.75
CA PHE A 183 3.06 3.40 -19.01
C PHE A 183 4.49 2.85 -19.08
N ASP A 184 5.25 3.20 -20.11
CA ASP A 184 6.63 2.72 -20.27
C ASP A 184 7.53 3.22 -19.13
N ALA A 185 7.25 4.43 -18.61
CA ALA A 185 7.96 5.00 -17.46
C ALA A 185 7.61 4.35 -16.13
N HIS A 186 6.62 3.42 -16.08
CA HIS A 186 6.25 2.72 -14.84
C HIS A 186 7.33 1.70 -14.48
N PRO A 187 8.08 1.90 -13.39
CA PRO A 187 9.17 1.00 -13.01
C PRO A 187 8.66 -0.27 -12.33
N GLY A 188 9.54 -1.25 -12.24
CA GLY A 188 9.28 -2.53 -11.54
C GLY A 188 8.73 -3.62 -12.44
N GLY A 189 8.63 -4.82 -11.87
CA GLY A 189 7.98 -5.97 -12.50
C GLY A 189 6.46 -5.94 -12.33
N HIS A 190 5.78 -6.87 -13.00
CA HIS A 190 4.34 -7.05 -12.88
C HIS A 190 3.92 -8.50 -13.15
N LEU A 191 2.69 -8.86 -12.78
CA LEU A 191 2.17 -10.23 -12.82
C LEU A 191 1.46 -10.62 -14.12
N GLY A 192 1.69 -9.86 -15.21
CA GLY A 192 1.17 -10.20 -16.54
C GLY A 192 -0.32 -9.93 -16.77
N GLY A 193 -0.99 -9.21 -15.86
CA GLY A 193 -2.41 -8.86 -15.99
C GLY A 193 -3.33 -10.05 -15.69
N PRO A 194 -3.43 -10.49 -14.43
CA PRO A 194 -4.29 -11.61 -14.05
C PRO A 194 -5.76 -11.33 -14.40
N SER A 195 -6.53 -12.40 -14.63
CA SER A 195 -7.99 -12.26 -14.80
C SER A 195 -8.65 -11.79 -13.51
N PRO A 196 -9.86 -11.20 -13.57
CA PRO A 196 -10.61 -10.82 -12.38
C PRO A 196 -10.81 -11.98 -11.40
N GLU A 197 -11.05 -13.19 -11.88
CA GLU A 197 -11.23 -14.39 -11.07
C GLU A 197 -9.92 -14.78 -10.35
N THR A 198 -8.79 -14.70 -11.06
CA THR A 198 -7.46 -14.96 -10.48
C THR A 198 -7.15 -13.92 -9.40
N LEU A 199 -7.40 -12.64 -9.69
CA LEU A 199 -7.19 -11.57 -8.71
C LEU A 199 -8.07 -11.75 -7.46
N ALA A 200 -9.35 -12.11 -7.64
CA ALA A 200 -10.26 -12.40 -6.52
C ALA A 200 -9.75 -13.58 -5.68
N ARG A 201 -9.24 -14.65 -6.30
CA ARG A 201 -8.65 -15.78 -5.61
C ARG A 201 -7.41 -15.39 -4.80
N TRP A 202 -6.48 -14.63 -5.40
CA TRP A 202 -5.26 -14.16 -4.71
C TRP A 202 -5.58 -13.23 -3.53
N THR A 203 -6.54 -12.33 -3.69
CA THR A 203 -6.94 -11.42 -2.60
C THR A 203 -7.61 -12.15 -1.46
N ALA A 204 -8.47 -13.15 -1.76
CA ALA A 204 -9.08 -13.99 -0.74
C ALA A 204 -8.02 -14.84 0.01
N ALA A 205 -7.07 -15.43 -0.72
CA ALA A 205 -5.96 -16.17 -0.14
C ALA A 205 -5.07 -15.26 0.74
N PHE A 206 -4.77 -14.03 0.28
CA PHE A 206 -4.02 -13.06 1.06
C PHE A 206 -4.71 -12.74 2.39
N VAL A 207 -6.03 -12.46 2.37
CA VAL A 207 -6.79 -12.18 3.59
C VAL A 207 -6.71 -13.37 4.55
N ALA A 208 -6.90 -14.60 4.06
CA ALA A 208 -6.86 -15.81 4.88
C ALA A 208 -5.48 -16.05 5.50
N VAL A 209 -4.41 -15.95 4.70
CA VAL A 209 -3.03 -16.13 5.18
C VAL A 209 -2.65 -15.04 6.18
N LEU A 210 -3.00 -13.78 5.90
CA LEU A 210 -2.72 -12.66 6.79
C LEU A 210 -3.44 -12.82 8.14
N ALA A 211 -4.72 -13.19 8.11
CA ALA A 211 -5.51 -13.43 9.31
C ALA A 211 -4.92 -14.56 10.17
N THR A 212 -4.51 -15.67 9.54
CA THR A 212 -3.86 -16.78 10.23
C THR A 212 -2.55 -16.33 10.90
N ARG A 213 -1.72 -15.55 10.20
CA ARG A 213 -0.42 -15.07 10.73
C ARG A 213 -0.57 -14.04 11.86
N LEU A 214 -1.67 -13.31 11.88
CA LEU A 214 -2.00 -12.34 12.94
C LEU A 214 -2.84 -12.97 14.06
N GLU A 215 -3.25 -14.24 13.93
CA GLU A 215 -4.17 -14.93 14.85
C GLU A 215 -5.52 -14.21 15.02
N LEU A 216 -6.01 -13.63 13.90
CA LEU A 216 -7.25 -12.85 13.83
C LEU A 216 -8.31 -13.59 13.01
N GLU A 217 -9.58 -13.21 13.21
CA GLU A 217 -10.71 -13.70 12.43
C GLU A 217 -11.16 -12.63 11.42
N PRO A 218 -11.17 -12.92 10.11
CA PRO A 218 -11.61 -11.97 9.10
C PRO A 218 -13.10 -11.66 9.25
N GLN A 219 -13.43 -10.38 9.33
CA GLN A 219 -14.79 -9.88 9.40
C GLN A 219 -15.02 -8.83 8.31
N PRO A 220 -16.00 -9.01 7.42
CA PRO A 220 -16.36 -8.00 6.45
C PRO A 220 -16.70 -6.67 7.14
N ALA A 221 -16.15 -5.58 6.65
CA ALA A 221 -16.38 -4.24 7.17
C ALA A 221 -16.86 -3.29 6.07
N THR A 222 -17.63 -2.28 6.45
CA THR A 222 -18.20 -1.31 5.52
C THR A 222 -17.96 0.11 6.03
N TRP A 223 -18.06 1.05 5.09
CA TRP A 223 -17.98 2.48 5.36
C TRP A 223 -19.35 2.99 5.84
N SER A 224 -19.50 3.18 7.15
CA SER A 224 -20.70 3.81 7.72
C SER A 224 -20.78 5.30 7.32
N PRO A 225 -21.96 5.94 7.39
CA PRO A 225 -22.11 7.38 7.14
C PRO A 225 -21.13 8.24 7.95
N ASP A 226 -20.91 7.91 9.22
CA ASP A 226 -19.99 8.66 10.10
C ASP A 226 -18.53 8.51 9.65
N ARG A 227 -18.11 7.28 9.26
CA ARG A 227 -16.76 7.06 8.71
C ARG A 227 -16.58 7.81 7.40
N LEU A 228 -17.60 7.84 6.51
CA LEU A 228 -17.54 8.58 5.27
C LEU A 228 -17.50 10.10 5.50
N ALA A 229 -18.17 10.62 6.51
CA ALA A 229 -18.10 12.03 6.88
C ALA A 229 -16.68 12.43 7.35
N ASP A 230 -16.04 11.60 8.21
CA ASP A 230 -14.63 11.83 8.60
C ASP A 230 -13.67 11.71 7.40
N VAL A 231 -13.90 10.74 6.51
CA VAL A 231 -13.12 10.61 5.26
C VAL A 231 -13.27 11.86 4.40
N ALA A 232 -14.47 12.42 4.24
CA ALA A 232 -14.69 13.64 3.48
C ALA A 232 -13.89 14.83 4.04
N THR A 233 -13.89 15.00 5.35
CA THR A 233 -13.10 16.04 6.04
C THR A 233 -11.60 15.86 5.79
N ARG A 234 -11.09 14.63 5.91
CA ARG A 234 -9.67 14.33 5.66
C ARG A 234 -9.28 14.52 4.20
N ARG A 235 -10.20 14.20 3.27
CA ARG A 235 -9.99 14.35 1.83
C ARG A 235 -9.68 15.81 1.45
N GLU A 236 -10.24 16.81 2.14
CA GLU A 236 -9.92 18.22 1.91
C GLU A 236 -8.42 18.49 2.01
N THR A 237 -7.76 17.92 3.03
CA THR A 237 -6.30 18.02 3.17
C THR A 237 -5.57 17.41 1.97
N PHE A 238 -5.89 16.17 1.60
CA PHE A 238 -5.19 15.46 0.52
C PHE A 238 -5.49 16.02 -0.88
N SER A 239 -6.60 16.74 -1.05
CA SER A 239 -6.95 17.45 -2.28
C SER A 239 -6.24 18.80 -2.39
N SER A 240 -5.72 19.36 -1.29
CA SER A 240 -5.14 20.69 -1.28
C SER A 240 -3.76 20.73 -1.94
N ALA A 241 -3.51 21.83 -2.69
CA ALA A 241 -2.18 22.11 -3.23
C ALA A 241 -1.15 22.34 -2.13
N GLU A 242 -1.58 22.93 -0.99
CA GLU A 242 -0.72 23.16 0.16
C GLU A 242 -0.14 21.84 0.70
N TRP A 243 -0.95 20.80 0.83
CA TRP A 243 -0.47 19.48 1.24
C TRP A 243 0.38 18.82 0.17
N THR A 244 -0.08 18.77 -1.07
CA THR A 244 0.59 18.03 -2.16
C THR A 244 1.92 18.67 -2.54
N ARG A 245 1.98 20.02 -2.58
CA ARG A 245 3.16 20.79 -3.01
C ARG A 245 3.99 21.37 -1.86
N ARG A 246 3.78 20.92 -0.64
CA ARG A 246 4.44 21.43 0.58
C ARG A 246 5.97 21.33 0.60
N ARG A 247 6.58 20.65 -0.38
CA ARG A 247 8.04 20.49 -0.52
C ARG A 247 8.47 20.60 -1.96
#